data_a7a4714151da5380f415bd78289e2731
#
_entry.id   a7a4714151da5380f415bd78289e2731
#
_cell.length_a   1.000
_cell.length_b   1.000
_cell.length_c   1.000
_cell.angle_alpha   90.00
_cell.angle_beta   90.00
_cell.angle_gamma   90.00
#
_symmetry.space_group_name_H-M   'P 1'
#
loop_
_entity.id
_entity.type
_entity.pdbx_description
1 polymer ?
#
loop_
_entity_poly.entity_id
_entity_poly.type
_entity_poly.pdbx_seq_one_letter_code
_entity_poly.pdbx_strand_id
1 'polypeptide(L)'
;MAIWLQHWEDLLMSPFGFTPDSSDEPEKNKDGESVDFAAMMAQMQQQIQQQFSALGMSAPGFSATTEALPKNIVRDTAKKFVTAKGSAPIGANDVAKIEEAFAIAELWLNEATFFSQSTATGNPAMARTDWVDTTLNGWHVSVEPLATGLAAAISELLNNANGEAGQSEAENAMQIPVGMIATLLRSFIGSLIATQLGQAIGGLAGSVTGTHDVGLPLVEPVYPSLVPQNIDEWGQDLNIPMDEVRIFHALRESAVARLFAHNPWLISYIRTAISDYGKGIRIDIDAIQRQAQEVFDNASQEGKEFDPTNPESFNIALNEGIFTPEETPAQRAALTKLETVLALIDGWSEDVVSLAAGDRLPNLVALQETL
;
A
#
# COMPACT_ATOMS: atom_id res chain seq x y z
N MET A 1 9.44 -12.47 -5.52
CA MET A 1 9.12 -12.20 -4.07
C MET A 1 10.05 -11.19 -3.41
N ALA A 2 11.39 -11.22 -3.59
CA ALA A 2 12.30 -10.21 -3.01
C ALA A 2 11.96 -8.76 -3.43
N ILE A 3 11.51 -8.56 -4.65
CA ILE A 3 11.09 -7.24 -5.17
C ILE A 3 9.83 -6.73 -4.46
N TRP A 4 8.93 -7.61 -4.02
CA TRP A 4 7.69 -7.28 -3.33
C TRP A 4 7.91 -6.91 -1.87
N LEU A 5 8.78 -7.63 -1.15
CA LEU A 5 9.17 -7.28 0.22
C LEU A 5 9.87 -5.93 0.25
N GLN A 6 10.74 -5.64 -0.71
CA GLN A 6 11.41 -4.35 -0.85
C GLN A 6 10.41 -3.20 -1.15
N HIS A 7 9.37 -3.48 -1.96
CA HIS A 7 8.27 -2.52 -2.20
C HIS A 7 7.38 -2.31 -0.96
N TRP A 8 7.20 -3.34 -0.13
CA TRP A 8 6.51 -3.23 1.16
C TRP A 8 7.31 -2.44 2.18
N GLU A 9 8.63 -2.66 2.24
CA GLU A 9 9.51 -1.84 3.07
C GLU A 9 9.48 -0.38 2.61
N ASP A 10 9.57 -0.11 1.32
CA ASP A 10 9.47 1.24 0.75
C ASP A 10 8.09 1.87 1.02
N LEU A 11 7.01 1.10 0.99
CA LEU A 11 5.64 1.57 1.25
C LEU A 11 5.39 1.85 2.74
N LEU A 12 6.00 1.05 3.63
CA LEU A 12 5.89 1.20 5.08
C LEU A 12 6.93 2.17 5.65
N MET A 13 8.10 2.27 5.01
CA MET A 13 9.25 3.06 5.48
C MET A 13 9.35 4.43 4.80
N SER A 14 8.64 4.68 3.68
CA SER A 14 8.53 5.99 3.04
C SER A 14 7.11 6.52 3.13
N PRO A 15 6.69 7.08 4.25
CA PRO A 15 5.32 7.57 4.42
C PRO A 15 4.95 8.72 3.49
N PHE A 16 5.92 9.32 2.77
CA PHE A 16 5.69 10.55 2.01
C PHE A 16 6.55 10.62 0.73
N GLY A 17 6.37 9.67 -0.21
CA GLY A 17 7.10 9.68 -1.49
C GLY A 17 6.66 10.84 -2.41
N PHE A 18 7.33 11.98 -2.32
CA PHE A 18 7.30 13.05 -3.32
C PHE A 18 8.64 13.11 -4.04
N THR A 19 8.66 12.84 -5.36
CA THR A 19 9.74 13.25 -6.24
C THR A 19 9.39 14.63 -6.79
N PRO A 20 10.20 15.67 -6.59
CA PRO A 20 9.95 16.98 -7.16
C PRO A 20 10.42 17.05 -8.62
N ASP A 21 9.53 17.53 -9.50
CA ASP A 21 9.92 17.99 -10.82
C ASP A 21 10.46 19.42 -10.71
N SER A 22 11.64 19.66 -11.29
CA SER A 22 12.43 20.86 -11.11
C SER A 22 11.99 21.96 -12.09
N SER A 23 11.54 23.08 -11.60
CA SER A 23 11.84 24.46 -12.10
C SER A 23 10.96 25.51 -11.42
N ASP A 24 11.55 26.35 -10.59
CA ASP A 24 11.46 27.82 -10.56
C ASP A 24 11.98 28.37 -9.24
N GLU A 25 12.89 29.38 -9.32
CA GLU A 25 13.51 30.07 -8.20
C GLU A 25 12.59 31.16 -7.58
N PRO A 26 12.65 31.40 -6.25
CA PRO A 26 11.92 32.49 -5.62
C PRO A 26 12.80 33.66 -5.14
N GLU A 27 12.22 34.87 -5.24
CA GLU A 27 12.76 36.11 -4.68
C GLU A 27 12.64 36.20 -3.15
N LYS A 28 13.64 36.87 -2.54
CA LYS A 28 13.82 37.06 -1.08
C LYS A 28 12.91 38.14 -0.51
N ASN A 29 12.38 37.89 0.68
CA ASN A 29 12.07 38.98 1.63
C ASN A 29 12.41 38.60 3.08
N LYS A 30 12.98 39.59 3.80
CA LYS A 30 13.44 39.54 5.21
C LYS A 30 12.31 40.02 6.11
N ASP A 31 12.14 39.39 7.26
CA ASP A 31 12.11 40.03 8.60
C ASP A 31 11.62 39.02 9.64
N GLY A 32 12.33 38.96 10.79
CA GLY A 32 12.11 38.01 11.86
C GLY A 32 10.90 38.44 12.74
N GLU A 33 9.93 37.56 12.86
CA GLU A 33 8.86 37.68 13.85
C GLU A 33 8.49 36.29 14.41
N SER A 34 8.11 36.26 15.68
CA SER A 34 7.70 35.05 16.40
C SER A 34 6.61 34.28 15.63
N VAL A 35 6.86 33.00 15.36
CA VAL A 35 5.99 32.15 14.56
C VAL A 35 4.61 32.06 15.22
N ASP A 36 3.62 32.71 14.65
CA ASP A 36 2.22 32.54 15.02
C ASP A 36 1.72 31.20 14.48
N PHE A 37 1.61 30.20 15.37
CA PHE A 37 1.14 28.86 15.06
C PHE A 37 -0.25 28.88 14.40
N ALA A 38 -1.07 29.89 14.71
CA ALA A 38 -2.38 30.09 14.10
C ALA A 38 -2.30 30.53 12.64
N ALA A 39 -1.32 31.39 12.31
CA ALA A 39 -1.06 31.80 10.93
C ALA A 39 -0.51 30.62 10.10
N MET A 40 0.36 29.80 10.68
CA MET A 40 0.90 28.59 10.05
C MET A 40 -0.21 27.56 9.76
N MET A 41 -1.13 27.35 10.68
CA MET A 41 -2.28 26.44 10.47
C MET A 41 -3.25 26.98 9.41
N ALA A 42 -3.49 28.28 9.36
CA ALA A 42 -4.34 28.90 8.33
C ALA A 42 -3.70 28.80 6.95
N GLN A 43 -2.38 28.96 6.84
CA GLN A 43 -1.63 28.84 5.61
C GLN A 43 -1.59 27.38 5.12
N MET A 44 -1.37 26.41 6.04
CA MET A 44 -1.43 24.98 5.74
C MET A 44 -2.84 24.60 5.26
N GLN A 45 -3.90 25.14 5.83
CA GLN A 45 -5.27 24.93 5.39
C GLN A 45 -5.53 25.45 3.97
N GLN A 46 -4.98 26.62 3.62
CA GLN A 46 -5.06 27.18 2.27
C GLN A 46 -4.28 26.35 1.26
N GLN A 47 -3.10 25.87 1.63
CA GLN A 47 -2.25 25.07 0.76
C GLN A 47 -2.84 23.67 0.51
N ILE A 48 -3.41 23.04 1.54
CA ILE A 48 -4.20 21.81 1.44
C ILE A 48 -5.37 22.02 0.47
N GLN A 49 -6.11 23.13 0.59
CA GLN A 49 -7.20 23.46 -0.33
C GLN A 49 -6.73 23.67 -1.79
N GLN A 50 -5.57 24.28 -1.99
CA GLN A 50 -4.99 24.46 -3.33
C GLN A 50 -4.50 23.15 -3.95
N GLN A 51 -3.85 22.28 -3.17
CA GLN A 51 -3.46 20.94 -3.64
C GLN A 51 -4.67 20.06 -3.96
N PHE A 52 -5.72 20.10 -3.14
CA PHE A 52 -6.98 19.39 -3.44
C PHE A 52 -7.67 19.90 -4.70
N SER A 53 -7.64 21.20 -4.94
CA SER A 53 -8.21 21.77 -6.18
C SER A 53 -7.36 21.45 -7.41
N ALA A 54 -6.04 21.40 -7.28
CA ALA A 54 -5.11 21.01 -8.35
C ALA A 54 -5.25 19.51 -8.72
N LEU A 55 -5.63 18.65 -7.76
CA LEU A 55 -5.96 17.23 -7.99
C LEU A 55 -7.38 17.03 -8.57
N GLY A 56 -8.09 18.10 -8.93
CA GLY A 56 -9.44 18.04 -9.50
C GLY A 56 -10.52 17.59 -8.50
N MET A 57 -10.22 17.60 -7.21
CA MET A 57 -11.16 17.32 -6.13
C MET A 57 -11.75 18.64 -5.63
N SER A 58 -12.70 19.19 -6.40
CA SER A 58 -13.50 20.33 -5.96
C SER A 58 -14.27 19.94 -4.70
N ALA A 59 -13.96 20.58 -3.61
CA ALA A 59 -14.64 20.37 -2.34
C ALA A 59 -16.03 21.04 -2.31
N PRO A 60 -17.11 20.25 -2.40
CA PRO A 60 -18.34 20.59 -1.72
C PRO A 60 -18.54 19.58 -0.58
N GLY A 61 -18.21 20.02 0.63
CA GLY A 61 -18.44 19.26 1.83
C GLY A 61 -17.30 18.27 2.13
N PHE A 62 -16.32 18.72 2.89
CA PHE A 62 -15.48 17.88 3.70
C PHE A 62 -16.40 17.13 4.68
N SER A 63 -17.02 16.06 4.22
CA SER A 63 -17.57 15.08 5.13
C SER A 63 -16.36 14.47 5.80
N ALA A 64 -16.07 14.89 7.03
CA ALA A 64 -15.09 14.25 7.88
C ALA A 64 -15.49 12.78 7.96
N THR A 65 -14.96 11.95 7.05
CA THR A 65 -15.15 10.51 7.10
C THR A 65 -14.44 10.05 8.35
N THR A 66 -15.18 9.46 9.26
CA THR A 66 -14.65 8.85 10.50
C THR A 66 -13.81 7.60 10.20
N GLU A 67 -13.71 7.19 8.95
CA GLU A 67 -12.92 6.05 8.50
C GLU A 67 -11.43 6.38 8.50
N ALA A 68 -10.64 5.54 9.17
CA ALA A 68 -9.18 5.66 9.17
C ALA A 68 -8.58 5.45 7.78
N LEU A 69 -9.27 4.71 6.91
CA LEU A 69 -8.85 4.40 5.53
C LEU A 69 -10.06 4.49 4.57
N PRO A 70 -10.33 5.65 3.92
CA PRO A 70 -11.44 5.81 3.00
C PRO A 70 -11.32 4.96 1.73
N LYS A 71 -12.16 3.93 1.58
CA LYS A 71 -12.15 2.98 0.45
C LYS A 71 -12.32 3.63 -0.92
N ASN A 72 -13.17 4.64 -1.02
CA ASN A 72 -13.43 5.36 -2.27
C ASN A 72 -12.16 6.06 -2.78
N ILE A 73 -11.36 6.68 -1.90
CA ILE A 73 -10.10 7.33 -2.28
C ILE A 73 -9.10 6.29 -2.80
N VAL A 74 -8.94 5.17 -2.08
CA VAL A 74 -8.07 4.06 -2.51
C VAL A 74 -8.45 3.59 -3.91
N ARG A 75 -9.74 3.26 -4.11
CA ARG A 75 -10.24 2.75 -5.39
C ARG A 75 -10.04 3.73 -6.55
N ASP A 76 -10.48 4.98 -6.33
CA ASP A 76 -10.49 5.97 -7.40
C ASP A 76 -9.06 6.37 -7.79
N THR A 77 -8.14 6.43 -6.83
CA THR A 77 -6.71 6.65 -7.08
C THR A 77 -6.09 5.48 -7.83
N ALA A 78 -6.33 4.24 -7.39
CA ALA A 78 -5.81 3.05 -8.06
C ALA A 78 -6.30 2.96 -9.51
N LYS A 79 -7.60 3.19 -9.75
CA LYS A 79 -8.17 3.17 -11.11
C LYS A 79 -7.63 4.28 -12.00
N LYS A 80 -7.44 5.50 -11.47
CA LYS A 80 -6.79 6.59 -12.22
C LYS A 80 -5.38 6.20 -12.65
N PHE A 81 -4.61 5.60 -11.74
CA PHE A 81 -3.24 5.16 -12.02
C PHE A 81 -3.20 4.05 -13.08
N VAL A 82 -4.05 3.04 -12.95
CA VAL A 82 -4.20 1.95 -13.94
C VAL A 82 -4.60 2.50 -15.31
N THR A 83 -5.57 3.43 -15.34
CA THR A 83 -6.04 4.04 -16.59
C THR A 83 -4.93 4.84 -17.28
N ALA A 84 -4.12 5.55 -16.51
CA ALA A 84 -2.97 6.31 -17.05
C ALA A 84 -1.88 5.38 -17.62
N LYS A 85 -1.64 4.20 -17.02
CA LYS A 85 -0.72 3.19 -17.55
C LYS A 85 -1.29 2.36 -18.70
N GLY A 86 -2.60 2.31 -18.84
CA GLY A 86 -3.32 1.52 -19.82
C GLY A 86 -3.90 0.21 -19.26
N SER A 87 -5.16 -0.04 -19.56
CA SER A 87 -5.87 -1.28 -19.23
C SER A 87 -6.70 -1.70 -20.43
N ALA A 88 -6.34 -2.83 -21.02
CA ALA A 88 -7.09 -3.39 -22.12
C ALA A 88 -8.39 -4.04 -21.62
N PRO A 89 -9.50 -3.93 -22.35
CA PRO A 89 -10.71 -4.68 -22.04
C PRO A 89 -10.49 -6.18 -22.31
N ILE A 90 -11.12 -7.04 -21.52
CA ILE A 90 -11.08 -8.49 -21.72
C ILE A 90 -11.97 -8.90 -22.88
N GLY A 91 -11.41 -9.58 -23.87
CA GLY A 91 -12.13 -10.18 -24.98
C GLY A 91 -12.54 -11.62 -24.72
N ALA A 92 -13.54 -12.14 -25.47
CA ALA A 92 -13.96 -13.54 -25.37
C ALA A 92 -12.82 -14.54 -25.66
N ASN A 93 -11.89 -14.17 -26.53
CA ASN A 93 -10.71 -14.98 -26.83
C ASN A 93 -9.73 -15.07 -25.65
N ASP A 94 -9.58 -13.99 -24.88
CA ASP A 94 -8.72 -13.97 -23.71
C ASP A 94 -9.32 -14.85 -22.60
N VAL A 95 -10.64 -14.74 -22.39
CA VAL A 95 -11.37 -15.60 -21.45
C VAL A 95 -11.19 -17.08 -21.83
N ALA A 96 -11.40 -17.44 -23.10
CA ALA A 96 -11.28 -18.83 -23.56
C ALA A 96 -9.88 -19.40 -23.34
N LYS A 97 -8.81 -18.64 -23.62
CA LYS A 97 -7.41 -19.06 -23.39
C LYS A 97 -7.11 -19.26 -21.90
N ILE A 98 -7.63 -18.40 -21.04
CA ILE A 98 -7.44 -18.51 -19.60
C ILE A 98 -8.25 -19.69 -19.03
N GLU A 99 -9.48 -19.90 -19.49
CA GLU A 99 -10.30 -21.07 -19.10
C GLU A 99 -9.62 -22.37 -19.49
N GLU A 100 -9.04 -22.45 -20.69
CA GLU A 100 -8.25 -23.60 -21.14
C GLU A 100 -7.02 -23.82 -20.25
N ALA A 101 -6.27 -22.78 -19.94
CA ALA A 101 -5.10 -22.86 -19.06
C ALA A 101 -5.49 -23.35 -17.65
N PHE A 102 -6.60 -22.84 -17.09
CA PHE A 102 -7.11 -23.32 -15.81
C PHE A 102 -7.59 -24.78 -15.88
N ALA A 103 -8.27 -25.17 -16.94
CA ALA A 103 -8.73 -26.58 -17.10
C ALA A 103 -7.55 -27.55 -17.07
N ILE A 104 -6.43 -27.21 -17.74
CA ILE A 104 -5.20 -27.99 -17.71
C ILE A 104 -4.56 -27.96 -16.32
N ALA A 105 -4.42 -26.78 -15.72
CA ALA A 105 -3.80 -26.59 -14.42
C ALA A 105 -4.55 -27.35 -13.33
N GLU A 106 -5.88 -27.29 -13.31
CA GLU A 106 -6.71 -28.00 -12.34
C GLU A 106 -6.60 -29.53 -12.48
N LEU A 107 -6.50 -30.04 -13.73
CA LEU A 107 -6.27 -31.46 -13.97
C LEU A 107 -4.92 -31.92 -13.39
N TRP A 108 -3.84 -31.18 -13.63
CA TRP A 108 -2.50 -31.55 -13.18
C TRP A 108 -2.35 -31.40 -11.66
N LEU A 109 -2.93 -30.35 -11.07
CA LEU A 109 -2.91 -30.15 -9.63
C LEU A 109 -3.67 -31.25 -8.86
N ASN A 110 -4.69 -31.88 -9.44
CA ASN A 110 -5.37 -33.03 -8.82
C ASN A 110 -4.46 -34.24 -8.65
N GLU A 111 -3.38 -34.34 -9.43
CA GLU A 111 -2.37 -35.41 -9.30
C GLU A 111 -1.27 -35.03 -8.28
N ALA A 112 -1.06 -33.73 -8.04
CA ALA A 112 0.06 -33.23 -7.25
C ALA A 112 -0.30 -32.88 -5.80
N THR A 113 -1.56 -32.60 -5.48
CA THR A 113 -1.99 -32.24 -4.13
C THR A 113 -3.33 -32.84 -3.74
N PHE A 114 -3.52 -33.08 -2.42
CA PHE A 114 -4.79 -33.51 -1.85
C PHE A 114 -5.81 -32.38 -1.71
N PHE A 115 -5.39 -31.12 -1.88
CA PHE A 115 -6.31 -29.99 -1.84
C PHE A 115 -7.13 -29.95 -3.14
N SER A 116 -8.44 -30.17 -3.02
CA SER A 116 -9.33 -30.09 -4.18
C SER A 116 -9.49 -28.66 -4.68
N GLN A 117 -9.95 -28.51 -5.91
CA GLN A 117 -10.30 -27.23 -6.51
C GLN A 117 -11.26 -26.43 -5.60
N SER A 118 -11.10 -25.12 -5.54
CA SER A 118 -12.03 -24.24 -4.84
C SER A 118 -13.41 -24.35 -5.46
N THR A 119 -14.44 -24.44 -4.59
CA THR A 119 -15.85 -24.48 -5.03
C THR A 119 -16.40 -23.08 -5.32
N ALA A 120 -15.69 -22.04 -4.96
CA ALA A 120 -16.08 -20.68 -5.25
C ALA A 120 -15.89 -20.37 -6.73
N THR A 121 -16.84 -19.64 -7.30
CA THR A 121 -16.85 -19.26 -8.71
C THR A 121 -16.66 -17.75 -8.84
N GLY A 122 -15.84 -17.35 -9.81
CA GLY A 122 -15.62 -15.96 -10.16
C GLY A 122 -15.19 -15.84 -11.62
N ASN A 123 -14.86 -14.65 -12.09
CA ASN A 123 -14.33 -14.47 -13.44
C ASN A 123 -12.92 -15.06 -13.52
N PRO A 124 -12.66 -15.98 -14.44
CA PRO A 124 -11.33 -16.58 -14.58
C PRO A 124 -10.29 -15.59 -15.13
N ALA A 125 -10.74 -14.61 -15.91
CA ALA A 125 -9.90 -13.57 -16.49
C ALA A 125 -10.44 -12.19 -16.16
N MET A 126 -9.58 -11.25 -15.79
CA MET A 126 -9.95 -9.89 -15.42
C MET A 126 -9.01 -8.85 -16.01
N ALA A 127 -9.55 -7.66 -16.31
CA ALA A 127 -8.75 -6.51 -16.67
C ALA A 127 -8.02 -5.95 -15.43
N ARG A 128 -6.99 -5.15 -15.63
CA ARG A 128 -6.28 -4.46 -14.53
C ARG A 128 -7.22 -3.67 -13.62
N THR A 129 -8.21 -3.00 -14.20
CA THR A 129 -9.24 -2.25 -13.44
C THR A 129 -10.17 -3.15 -12.64
N ASP A 130 -10.50 -4.34 -13.17
CA ASP A 130 -11.36 -5.32 -12.49
C ASP A 130 -10.60 -5.97 -11.33
N TRP A 131 -9.27 -6.19 -11.49
CA TRP A 131 -8.41 -6.67 -10.43
C TRP A 131 -8.41 -5.70 -9.24
N VAL A 132 -8.33 -4.37 -9.49
CA VAL A 132 -8.44 -3.35 -8.45
C VAL A 132 -9.77 -3.49 -7.69
N ASP A 133 -10.90 -3.55 -8.41
CA ASP A 133 -12.22 -3.66 -7.76
C ASP A 133 -12.37 -4.97 -6.97
N THR A 134 -11.90 -6.08 -7.53
CA THR A 134 -12.03 -7.42 -6.93
C THR A 134 -11.19 -7.54 -5.66
N THR A 135 -9.98 -6.97 -5.63
CA THR A 135 -9.05 -7.07 -4.51
C THR A 135 -9.20 -5.95 -3.48
N LEU A 136 -9.94 -4.88 -3.79
CA LEU A 136 -10.09 -3.69 -2.96
C LEU A 136 -10.50 -4.00 -1.51
N ASN A 137 -11.46 -4.91 -1.33
CA ASN A 137 -11.92 -5.27 0.01
C ASN A 137 -10.83 -5.99 0.83
N GLY A 138 -10.09 -6.89 0.19
CA GLY A 138 -8.97 -7.58 0.81
C GLY A 138 -7.85 -6.62 1.21
N TRP A 139 -7.50 -5.68 0.35
CA TRP A 139 -6.57 -4.60 0.67
C TRP A 139 -7.03 -3.78 1.85
N HIS A 140 -8.30 -3.37 1.85
CA HIS A 140 -8.84 -2.58 2.96
C HIS A 140 -8.72 -3.35 4.29
N VAL A 141 -9.19 -4.60 4.34
CA VAL A 141 -9.12 -5.43 5.56
C VAL A 141 -7.68 -5.65 6.02
N SER A 142 -6.74 -5.75 5.10
CA SER A 142 -5.32 -5.94 5.43
C SER A 142 -4.63 -4.66 5.92
N VAL A 143 -4.96 -3.49 5.36
CA VAL A 143 -4.26 -2.22 5.65
C VAL A 143 -4.98 -1.37 6.70
N GLU A 144 -6.29 -1.51 6.88
CA GLU A 144 -7.06 -0.75 7.88
C GLU A 144 -6.47 -0.82 9.31
N PRO A 145 -5.95 -1.99 9.81
CA PRO A 145 -5.31 -2.04 11.11
C PRO A 145 -4.07 -1.15 11.23
N LEU A 146 -3.30 -0.97 10.13
CA LEU A 146 -2.13 -0.09 10.09
C LEU A 146 -2.56 1.38 10.16
N ALA A 147 -3.55 1.76 9.33
CA ALA A 147 -4.11 3.11 9.34
C ALA A 147 -4.72 3.48 10.70
N THR A 148 -5.41 2.52 11.33
CA THR A 148 -5.99 2.68 12.68
C THR A 148 -4.90 2.81 13.73
N GLY A 149 -3.85 2.01 13.68
CA GLY A 149 -2.69 2.08 14.58
C GLY A 149 -2.00 3.44 14.50
N LEU A 150 -1.75 3.94 13.29
CA LEU A 150 -1.15 5.25 13.07
C LEU A 150 -2.07 6.39 13.57
N ALA A 151 -3.38 6.32 13.28
CA ALA A 151 -4.35 7.30 13.76
C ALA A 151 -4.43 7.34 15.30
N ALA A 152 -4.31 6.18 15.97
CA ALA A 152 -4.25 6.08 17.42
C ALA A 152 -2.98 6.72 17.99
N ALA A 153 -1.81 6.41 17.41
CA ALA A 153 -0.52 6.97 17.82
C ALA A 153 -0.50 8.51 17.71
N ILE A 154 -1.05 9.06 16.63
CA ILE A 154 -1.19 10.52 16.45
C ILE A 154 -2.15 11.12 17.49
N SER A 155 -3.26 10.44 17.79
CA SER A 155 -4.20 10.91 18.79
C SER A 155 -3.59 10.94 20.20
N GLU A 156 -2.75 9.96 20.53
CA GLU A 156 -2.00 9.90 21.78
C GLU A 156 -1.00 11.06 21.87
N LEU A 157 -0.28 11.34 20.77
CA LEU A 157 0.62 12.47 20.67
C LEU A 157 -0.06 13.82 20.93
N LEU A 158 -1.21 14.06 20.30
CA LEU A 158 -1.97 15.30 20.50
C LEU A 158 -2.50 15.43 21.94
N ASN A 159 -2.91 14.33 22.57
CA ASN A 159 -3.37 14.34 23.96
C ASN A 159 -2.23 14.66 24.94
N ASN A 160 -1.04 14.11 24.71
CA ASN A 160 0.14 14.36 25.54
C ASN A 160 0.61 15.82 25.41
N ALA A 161 0.67 16.35 24.19
CA ALA A 161 1.01 17.76 23.95
C ALA A 161 0.05 18.74 24.65
N ASN A 162 -1.25 18.40 24.71
CA ASN A 162 -2.25 19.21 25.43
C ASN A 162 -2.17 19.06 26.96
N GLY A 163 -1.66 17.94 27.47
CA GLY A 163 -1.48 17.70 28.90
C GLY A 163 -0.31 18.48 29.52
N GLU A 164 0.74 18.73 28.71
CA GLU A 164 1.94 19.49 29.14
C GLU A 164 1.78 21.01 28.97
N ALA A 165 0.98 21.47 28.01
CA ALA A 165 0.58 22.87 27.89
C ALA A 165 -0.49 23.17 28.95
N GLY A 166 -0.09 23.28 30.24
CA GLY A 166 -0.99 23.66 31.31
C GLY A 166 -1.72 24.96 30.96
N GLN A 167 -3.06 24.94 31.13
CA GLN A 167 -4.03 26.03 31.03
C GLN A 167 -3.41 27.45 30.89
N SER A 168 -2.86 27.76 29.75
CA SER A 168 -2.42 29.11 29.43
C SER A 168 -3.60 29.85 28.82
N GLU A 169 -3.81 31.11 29.25
CA GLU A 169 -4.90 32.03 28.91
C GLU A 169 -5.10 32.29 27.40
N ALA A 170 -4.36 31.58 26.52
CA ALA A 170 -4.54 31.59 25.08
C ALA A 170 -5.82 30.86 24.58
N GLU A 171 -6.52 30.11 25.44
CA GLU A 171 -7.77 29.41 25.08
C GLU A 171 -8.95 30.35 24.72
N ASN A 172 -8.86 31.64 24.99
CA ASN A 172 -9.91 32.59 24.66
C ASN A 172 -9.82 33.24 23.26
N ALA A 173 -8.77 32.99 22.48
CA ALA A 173 -8.59 33.68 21.19
C ALA A 173 -9.03 32.85 19.98
N MET A 174 -9.11 31.53 20.09
CA MET A 174 -9.60 30.67 19.00
C MET A 174 -10.54 29.60 19.52
N GLN A 175 -11.83 29.79 19.25
CA GLN A 175 -12.93 28.88 19.64
C GLN A 175 -12.99 27.61 18.77
N ILE A 176 -11.87 26.99 18.37
CA ILE A 176 -11.88 25.70 17.70
C ILE A 176 -11.68 24.61 18.76
N PRO A 177 -12.69 23.75 19.01
CA PRO A 177 -12.54 22.66 19.96
C PRO A 177 -11.38 21.74 19.54
N VAL A 178 -10.46 21.42 20.45
CA VAL A 178 -9.29 20.54 20.20
C VAL A 178 -9.70 19.22 19.56
N GLY A 179 -10.89 18.69 19.90
CA GLY A 179 -11.47 17.50 19.26
C GLY A 179 -11.75 17.67 17.77
N MET A 180 -12.03 18.89 17.30
CA MET A 180 -12.22 19.17 15.87
C MET A 180 -10.88 19.13 15.13
N ILE A 181 -9.83 19.70 15.69
CA ILE A 181 -8.46 19.65 15.12
C ILE A 181 -7.99 18.20 15.00
N ALA A 182 -8.15 17.41 16.06
CA ALA A 182 -7.81 15.98 16.05
C ALA A 182 -8.58 15.20 14.98
N THR A 183 -9.86 15.53 14.77
CA THR A 183 -10.69 14.88 13.74
C THR A 183 -10.25 15.27 12.32
N LEU A 184 -9.95 16.55 12.09
CA LEU A 184 -9.45 17.03 10.80
C LEU A 184 -8.09 16.42 10.46
N LEU A 185 -7.16 16.37 11.42
CA LEU A 185 -5.85 15.77 11.22
C LEU A 185 -5.94 14.27 10.93
N ARG A 186 -6.81 13.53 11.64
CA ARG A 186 -7.07 12.12 11.39
C ARG A 186 -7.64 11.90 9.99
N SER A 187 -8.60 12.71 9.57
CA SER A 187 -9.20 12.64 8.22
C SER A 187 -8.16 12.94 7.14
N PHE A 188 -7.29 13.92 7.36
CA PHE A 188 -6.21 14.28 6.43
C PHE A 188 -5.22 13.13 6.26
N ILE A 189 -4.73 12.57 7.36
CA ILE A 189 -3.78 11.45 7.34
C ILE A 189 -4.41 10.21 6.72
N GLY A 190 -5.67 9.90 7.05
CA GLY A 190 -6.41 8.81 6.43
C GLY A 190 -6.53 8.96 4.92
N SER A 191 -6.76 10.17 4.43
CA SER A 191 -6.83 10.48 3.00
C SER A 191 -5.47 10.35 2.31
N LEU A 192 -4.39 10.75 2.99
CA LEU A 192 -3.03 10.62 2.49
C LEU A 192 -2.63 9.14 2.35
N ILE A 193 -2.86 8.34 3.41
CA ILE A 193 -2.60 6.89 3.38
C ILE A 193 -3.44 6.22 2.28
N ALA A 194 -4.71 6.59 2.15
CA ALA A 194 -5.60 6.05 1.13
C ALA A 194 -5.11 6.38 -0.29
N THR A 195 -4.57 7.57 -0.50
CA THR A 195 -4.00 7.99 -1.80
C THR A 195 -2.75 7.18 -2.12
N GLN A 196 -1.82 7.03 -1.17
CA GLN A 196 -0.60 6.24 -1.37
C GLN A 196 -0.92 4.76 -1.59
N LEU A 197 -1.80 4.19 -0.79
CA LEU A 197 -2.27 2.81 -0.99
C LEU A 197 -2.92 2.64 -2.37
N GLY A 198 -3.73 3.61 -2.80
CA GLY A 198 -4.34 3.60 -4.12
C GLY A 198 -3.30 3.62 -5.24
N GLN A 199 -2.24 4.44 -5.12
CA GLN A 199 -1.13 4.45 -6.09
C GLN A 199 -0.38 3.12 -6.12
N ALA A 200 -0.09 2.54 -4.96
CA ALA A 200 0.56 1.25 -4.84
C ALA A 200 -0.27 0.12 -5.46
N ILE A 201 -1.56 0.03 -5.14
CA ILE A 201 -2.49 -0.95 -5.73
C ILE A 201 -2.58 -0.75 -7.25
N GLY A 202 -2.64 0.50 -7.72
CA GLY A 202 -2.63 0.82 -9.15
C GLY A 202 -1.33 0.42 -9.85
N GLY A 203 -0.19 0.59 -9.16
CA GLY A 203 1.11 0.10 -9.62
C GLY A 203 1.15 -1.42 -9.76
N LEU A 204 0.69 -2.11 -8.70
CA LEU A 204 0.58 -3.57 -8.64
C LEU A 204 -0.32 -4.14 -9.74
N ALA A 205 -1.48 -3.54 -9.96
CA ALA A 205 -2.41 -3.95 -11.01
C ALA A 205 -1.79 -3.99 -12.41
N GLY A 206 -0.70 -3.24 -12.63
CA GLY A 206 0.06 -3.25 -13.89
C GLY A 206 1.09 -4.37 -14.02
N SER A 207 1.34 -5.18 -12.96
CA SER A 207 2.38 -6.20 -12.95
C SER A 207 1.93 -7.57 -12.44
N VAL A 208 0.92 -7.63 -11.56
CA VAL A 208 0.40 -8.90 -11.04
C VAL A 208 -0.21 -9.76 -12.16
N THR A 209 0.02 -11.05 -12.10
CA THR A 209 -0.52 -12.00 -13.08
C THR A 209 -1.82 -12.65 -12.61
N GLY A 210 -2.13 -12.60 -11.31
CA GLY A 210 -3.34 -13.16 -10.72
C GLY A 210 -3.80 -12.48 -9.45
N THR A 211 -4.82 -13.02 -8.80
CA THR A 211 -5.39 -12.49 -7.55
C THR A 211 -4.59 -12.88 -6.31
N HIS A 212 -3.81 -13.96 -6.38
CA HIS A 212 -3.01 -14.48 -5.26
C HIS A 212 -1.50 -14.23 -5.43
N ASP A 213 -1.09 -13.56 -6.49
CA ASP A 213 0.30 -13.32 -6.86
C ASP A 213 1.09 -12.57 -5.78
N VAL A 214 0.42 -11.70 -5.01
CA VAL A 214 1.02 -10.99 -3.87
C VAL A 214 1.10 -11.83 -2.58
N GLY A 215 0.65 -13.09 -2.58
CA GLY A 215 0.65 -13.97 -1.41
C GLY A 215 -0.38 -13.62 -0.33
N LEU A 216 -1.15 -12.54 -0.49
CA LEU A 216 -2.18 -12.12 0.46
C LEU A 216 -3.56 -12.66 0.07
N PRO A 217 -4.43 -12.98 1.04
CA PRO A 217 -5.81 -13.42 0.80
C PRO A 217 -6.71 -12.23 0.49
N LEU A 218 -6.59 -11.68 -0.72
CA LEU A 218 -7.27 -10.45 -1.13
C LEU A 218 -8.72 -10.68 -1.59
N VAL A 219 -9.07 -11.92 -1.98
CA VAL A 219 -10.38 -12.26 -2.54
C VAL A 219 -11.10 -13.28 -1.64
N GLU A 220 -12.32 -12.95 -1.23
CA GLU A 220 -13.22 -13.83 -0.46
C GLU A 220 -14.63 -13.82 -1.07
N PRO A 221 -15.19 -15.00 -1.36
CA PRO A 221 -14.60 -16.34 -1.23
C PRO A 221 -13.40 -16.53 -2.16
N VAL A 222 -12.46 -17.41 -1.81
CA VAL A 222 -11.22 -17.64 -2.57
C VAL A 222 -11.52 -18.38 -3.87
N TYR A 223 -11.14 -17.78 -4.99
CA TYR A 223 -11.15 -18.40 -6.32
C TYR A 223 -9.98 -17.90 -7.17
N PRO A 224 -9.43 -18.73 -8.08
CA PRO A 224 -8.33 -18.32 -8.94
C PRO A 224 -8.82 -17.42 -10.09
N SER A 225 -8.03 -16.38 -10.39
CA SER A 225 -8.27 -15.51 -11.54
C SER A 225 -6.98 -14.88 -12.05
N LEU A 226 -6.87 -14.70 -13.35
CA LEU A 226 -5.67 -14.18 -14.00
C LEU A 226 -5.92 -12.84 -14.70
N VAL A 227 -4.84 -12.08 -14.91
CA VAL A 227 -4.80 -10.82 -15.65
C VAL A 227 -4.08 -11.06 -17.00
N PRO A 228 -4.81 -11.41 -18.09
CA PRO A 228 -4.20 -11.83 -19.36
C PRO A 228 -3.23 -10.83 -19.93
N GLN A 229 -3.53 -9.51 -19.86
CA GLN A 229 -2.66 -8.45 -20.35
C GLN A 229 -1.28 -8.52 -19.69
N ASN A 230 -1.23 -8.70 -18.37
CA ASN A 230 0.05 -8.75 -17.64
C ASN A 230 0.84 -10.03 -17.96
N ILE A 231 0.14 -11.16 -18.13
CA ILE A 231 0.76 -12.42 -18.53
C ILE A 231 1.37 -12.31 -19.93
N ASP A 232 0.64 -11.70 -20.87
CA ASP A 232 1.14 -11.51 -22.23
C ASP A 232 2.35 -10.55 -22.25
N GLU A 233 2.31 -9.46 -21.47
CA GLU A 233 3.45 -8.53 -21.31
C GLU A 233 4.65 -9.22 -20.63
N TRP A 234 4.42 -10.02 -19.57
CA TRP A 234 5.47 -10.76 -18.86
C TRP A 234 6.14 -11.82 -19.73
N GLY A 235 5.36 -12.53 -20.55
CA GLY A 235 5.86 -13.59 -21.43
C GLY A 235 6.49 -13.11 -22.74
N GLN A 236 6.36 -11.84 -23.11
CA GLN A 236 6.67 -11.31 -24.43
C GLN A 236 8.14 -11.55 -24.84
N ASP A 237 9.07 -11.42 -23.90
CA ASP A 237 10.51 -11.48 -24.18
C ASP A 237 11.16 -12.84 -23.84
N LEU A 238 10.37 -13.83 -23.38
CA LEU A 238 10.90 -15.10 -22.87
C LEU A 238 11.24 -16.14 -23.95
N ASN A 239 10.82 -15.94 -25.21
CA ASN A 239 10.92 -16.96 -26.28
C ASN A 239 10.30 -18.33 -25.90
N ILE A 240 9.31 -18.32 -25.00
CA ILE A 240 8.55 -19.48 -24.53
C ILE A 240 7.15 -19.43 -25.16
N PRO A 241 6.55 -20.58 -25.57
CA PRO A 241 5.17 -20.57 -26.05
C PRO A 241 4.21 -19.96 -25.03
N MET A 242 3.38 -19.00 -25.47
CA MET A 242 2.47 -18.29 -24.58
C MET A 242 1.45 -19.21 -23.88
N ASP A 243 1.14 -20.36 -24.43
CA ASP A 243 0.26 -21.33 -23.78
C ASP A 243 0.95 -21.97 -22.56
N GLU A 244 2.27 -22.25 -22.63
CA GLU A 244 3.05 -22.70 -21.46
C GLU A 244 3.10 -21.61 -20.39
N VAL A 245 3.29 -20.34 -20.77
CA VAL A 245 3.28 -19.20 -19.85
C VAL A 245 1.94 -19.10 -19.13
N ARG A 246 0.81 -19.19 -19.85
CA ARG A 246 -0.52 -19.13 -19.27
C ARG A 246 -0.81 -20.30 -18.33
N ILE A 247 -0.41 -21.53 -18.73
CA ILE A 247 -0.58 -22.73 -17.89
C ILE A 247 0.25 -22.60 -16.61
N PHE A 248 1.48 -22.08 -16.70
CA PHE A 248 2.33 -21.86 -15.55
C PHE A 248 1.70 -20.90 -14.52
N HIS A 249 1.18 -19.75 -14.98
CA HIS A 249 0.48 -18.82 -14.10
C HIS A 249 -0.84 -19.38 -13.57
N ALA A 250 -1.57 -20.14 -14.37
CA ALA A 250 -2.78 -20.83 -13.94
C ALA A 250 -2.49 -21.89 -12.85
N LEU A 251 -1.38 -22.63 -12.96
CA LEU A 251 -0.94 -23.59 -11.94
C LEU A 251 -0.64 -22.88 -10.61
N ARG A 252 0.14 -21.79 -10.64
CA ARG A 252 0.48 -21.01 -9.43
C ARG A 252 -0.75 -20.44 -8.77
N GLU A 253 -1.58 -19.78 -9.53
CA GLU A 253 -2.82 -19.14 -9.04
C GLU A 253 -3.78 -20.15 -8.43
N SER A 254 -4.02 -21.29 -9.13
CA SER A 254 -4.88 -22.38 -8.62
C SER A 254 -4.27 -23.07 -7.39
N ALA A 255 -2.96 -23.26 -7.33
CA ALA A 255 -2.30 -23.86 -6.17
C ALA A 255 -2.53 -23.01 -4.93
N VAL A 256 -2.27 -21.69 -4.99
CA VAL A 256 -2.46 -20.78 -3.86
C VAL A 256 -3.94 -20.66 -3.50
N ALA A 257 -4.85 -20.60 -4.48
CA ALA A 257 -6.29 -20.59 -4.22
C ALA A 257 -6.75 -21.85 -3.46
N ARG A 258 -6.27 -23.05 -3.86
CA ARG A 258 -6.54 -24.31 -3.13
C ARG A 258 -5.98 -24.26 -1.71
N LEU A 259 -4.75 -23.77 -1.52
CA LEU A 259 -4.12 -23.63 -0.22
C LEU A 259 -4.98 -22.79 0.74
N PHE A 260 -5.40 -21.61 0.32
CA PHE A 260 -6.25 -20.74 1.14
C PHE A 260 -7.64 -21.31 1.37
N ALA A 261 -8.27 -21.91 0.36
CA ALA A 261 -9.59 -22.51 0.48
C ALA A 261 -9.64 -23.64 1.50
N HIS A 262 -8.58 -24.47 1.58
CA HIS A 262 -8.49 -25.59 2.52
C HIS A 262 -7.89 -25.21 3.87
N ASN A 263 -7.25 -24.03 3.99
CA ASN A 263 -6.60 -23.56 5.19
C ASN A 263 -7.07 -22.17 5.63
N PRO A 264 -8.36 -21.99 6.01
CA PRO A 264 -8.87 -20.68 6.40
C PRO A 264 -8.16 -20.07 7.62
N TRP A 265 -7.53 -20.90 8.45
CA TRP A 265 -6.71 -20.45 9.57
C TRP A 265 -5.49 -19.62 9.09
N LEU A 266 -4.97 -19.91 7.89
CA LEU A 266 -3.84 -19.21 7.30
C LEU A 266 -4.19 -17.74 6.97
N ILE A 267 -5.41 -17.51 6.47
CA ILE A 267 -5.96 -16.17 6.24
C ILE A 267 -6.01 -15.38 7.56
N SER A 268 -6.53 -16.01 8.61
CA SER A 268 -6.61 -15.39 9.94
C SER A 268 -5.22 -15.13 10.53
N TYR A 269 -4.25 -16.02 10.30
CA TYR A 269 -2.88 -15.85 10.77
C TYR A 269 -2.20 -14.64 10.11
N ILE A 270 -2.29 -14.51 8.79
CA ILE A 270 -1.75 -13.37 8.02
C ILE A 270 -2.36 -12.05 8.52
N ARG A 271 -3.70 -11.98 8.61
CA ARG A 271 -4.41 -10.79 9.10
C ARG A 271 -4.03 -10.41 10.53
N THR A 272 -3.82 -11.42 11.39
CA THR A 272 -3.37 -11.19 12.77
C THR A 272 -1.96 -10.63 12.80
N ALA A 273 -1.03 -11.15 12.00
CA ALA A 273 0.33 -10.65 11.93
C ALA A 273 0.35 -9.17 11.47
N ILE A 274 -0.43 -8.81 10.44
CA ILE A 274 -0.58 -7.43 9.97
C ILE A 274 -1.19 -6.54 11.07
N SER A 275 -2.24 -7.01 11.75
CA SER A 275 -2.88 -6.27 12.85
C SER A 275 -1.93 -6.06 14.03
N ASP A 276 -1.12 -7.05 14.38
CA ASP A 276 -0.14 -6.96 15.48
C ASP A 276 0.99 -5.96 15.11
N TYR A 277 1.41 -5.92 13.85
CA TYR A 277 2.31 -4.89 13.36
C TYR A 277 1.69 -3.48 13.54
N GLY A 278 0.45 -3.29 13.10
CA GLY A 278 -0.26 -2.00 13.24
C GLY A 278 -0.41 -1.54 14.68
N LYS A 279 -0.72 -2.45 15.62
CA LYS A 279 -0.81 -2.14 17.06
C LYS A 279 0.53 -1.75 17.67
N GLY A 280 1.63 -2.17 17.06
CA GLY A 280 2.98 -1.84 17.48
C GLY A 280 3.43 -0.43 17.10
N ILE A 281 2.71 0.27 16.21
CA ILE A 281 3.05 1.62 15.77
C ILE A 281 3.03 2.58 16.96
N ARG A 282 4.17 3.24 17.19
CA ARG A 282 4.34 4.29 18.19
C ARG A 282 5.02 5.48 17.54
N ILE A 283 4.62 6.66 17.95
CA ILE A 283 5.29 7.91 17.54
C ILE A 283 6.07 8.38 18.76
N ASP A 284 7.40 8.36 18.66
CA ASP A 284 8.30 8.86 19.70
C ASP A 284 8.56 10.36 19.46
N ILE A 285 7.91 11.20 20.27
CA ILE A 285 8.03 12.67 20.18
C ILE A 285 9.46 13.11 20.48
N ASP A 286 10.11 12.47 21.46
CA ASP A 286 11.48 12.81 21.85
C ASP A 286 12.46 12.47 20.74
N ALA A 287 12.22 11.36 20.02
CA ALA A 287 12.99 11.00 18.83
C ALA A 287 12.79 12.03 17.70
N ILE A 288 11.55 12.41 17.41
CA ILE A 288 11.24 13.44 16.41
C ILE A 288 11.87 14.77 16.77
N GLN A 289 11.78 15.20 18.04
CA GLN A 289 12.40 16.46 18.48
C GLN A 289 13.92 16.41 18.37
N ARG A 290 14.57 15.29 18.76
CA ARG A 290 16.02 15.12 18.61
C ARG A 290 16.44 15.17 17.15
N GLN A 291 15.75 14.44 16.27
CA GLN A 291 16.03 14.44 14.83
C GLN A 291 15.83 15.82 14.22
N ALA A 292 14.74 16.50 14.57
CA ALA A 292 14.50 17.87 14.13
C ALA A 292 15.61 18.83 14.61
N GLN A 293 16.07 18.67 15.85
CA GLN A 293 17.19 19.45 16.39
C GLN A 293 18.49 19.16 15.65
N GLU A 294 18.80 17.88 15.36
CA GLU A 294 20.00 17.48 14.60
C GLU A 294 20.01 18.06 13.19
N VAL A 295 18.84 18.02 12.50
CA VAL A 295 18.71 18.64 11.16
C VAL A 295 18.87 20.16 11.24
N PHE A 296 18.31 20.80 12.27
CA PHE A 296 18.47 22.23 12.50
C PHE A 296 19.92 22.61 12.74
N ASP A 297 20.63 21.84 13.56
CA ASP A 297 22.05 22.05 13.86
C ASP A 297 22.94 21.82 12.63
N ASN A 298 22.63 20.79 11.82
CA ASN A 298 23.35 20.51 10.57
C ASN A 298 23.09 21.58 9.49
N ALA A 299 21.83 22.00 9.30
CA ALA A 299 21.48 23.08 8.37
C ALA A 299 22.16 24.41 8.74
N SER A 300 22.25 24.70 10.05
CA SER A 300 22.92 25.87 10.58
C SER A 300 24.44 25.84 10.31
N GLN A 301 25.06 24.64 10.36
CA GLN A 301 26.49 24.47 10.04
C GLN A 301 26.79 24.61 8.55
N GLU A 302 25.85 24.23 7.67
CA GLU A 302 25.96 24.35 6.23
C GLU A 302 25.56 25.74 5.70
N GLY A 303 25.18 26.68 6.58
CA GLY A 303 24.79 28.04 6.21
C GLY A 303 23.43 28.10 5.47
N LYS A 304 22.66 27.05 5.55
CA LYS A 304 21.26 27.01 5.06
C LYS A 304 20.36 27.42 6.22
N GLU A 305 19.63 28.51 6.06
CA GLU A 305 18.66 28.96 7.03
C GLU A 305 17.44 28.02 6.93
N PHE A 306 17.22 27.16 7.94
CA PHE A 306 16.02 26.36 8.03
C PHE A 306 14.86 27.29 8.40
N ASP A 307 13.94 27.48 7.47
CA ASP A 307 12.70 28.20 7.70
C ASP A 307 11.56 27.22 7.98
N PRO A 308 11.11 27.08 9.24
CA PRO A 308 10.00 26.16 9.59
C PRO A 308 8.65 26.57 8.96
N THR A 309 8.57 27.79 8.35
CA THR A 309 7.39 28.24 7.62
C THR A 309 7.46 27.93 6.13
N ASN A 310 8.61 27.47 5.63
CA ASN A 310 8.80 27.09 4.23
C ASN A 310 8.43 25.61 4.03
N PRO A 311 7.44 25.30 3.20
CA PRO A 311 7.06 23.92 2.85
C PRO A 311 8.20 23.07 2.28
N GLU A 312 9.18 23.67 1.59
CA GLU A 312 10.35 22.97 1.07
C GLU A 312 11.29 22.50 2.20
N SER A 313 11.47 23.31 3.23
CA SER A 313 12.25 22.92 4.42
C SER A 313 11.58 21.75 5.15
N PHE A 314 10.25 21.72 5.19
CA PHE A 314 9.48 20.62 5.75
C PHE A 314 9.56 19.35 4.90
N ASN A 315 9.55 19.48 3.56
CA ASN A 315 9.76 18.36 2.64
C ASN A 315 11.18 17.78 2.73
N ILE A 316 12.21 18.61 2.93
CA ILE A 316 13.58 18.15 3.15
C ILE A 316 13.66 17.37 4.46
N ALA A 317 13.05 17.86 5.53
CA ALA A 317 12.98 17.18 6.81
C ALA A 317 12.25 15.82 6.73
N LEU A 318 11.19 15.73 5.92
CA LEU A 318 10.47 14.49 5.64
C LEU A 318 11.31 13.50 4.82
N ASN A 319 12.04 13.98 3.80
CA ASN A 319 12.88 13.16 2.94
C ASN A 319 14.15 12.67 3.64
N GLU A 320 14.65 13.37 4.65
CA GLU A 320 15.82 12.98 5.45
C GLU A 320 15.47 11.97 6.58
N GLY A 321 14.25 11.45 6.60
CA GLY A 321 13.87 10.37 7.51
C GLY A 321 13.56 10.80 8.94
N ILE A 322 13.30 12.10 9.19
CA ILE A 322 12.96 12.63 10.52
C ILE A 322 11.70 11.98 11.11
N PHE A 323 10.83 11.43 10.25
CA PHE A 323 9.59 10.77 10.63
C PHE A 323 9.62 9.24 10.43
N THR A 324 10.79 8.62 10.34
CA THR A 324 10.88 7.15 10.36
C THR A 324 10.69 6.67 11.80
N PRO A 325 9.53 6.09 12.15
CA PRO A 325 9.34 5.51 13.47
C PRO A 325 10.34 4.37 13.67
N GLU A 326 11.03 4.34 14.78
CA GLU A 326 11.83 3.15 15.13
C GLU A 326 10.93 1.93 15.24
N GLU A 327 11.24 0.89 14.48
CA GLU A 327 10.52 -0.36 14.52
C GLU A 327 10.63 -1.00 15.90
N THR A 328 9.51 -1.14 16.57
CA THR A 328 9.47 -1.78 17.91
C THR A 328 9.79 -3.28 17.81
N PRO A 329 10.30 -3.91 18.87
CA PRO A 329 10.52 -5.36 18.89
C PRO A 329 9.25 -6.17 18.57
N ALA A 330 8.07 -5.65 18.93
CA ALA A 330 6.78 -6.26 18.63
C ALA A 330 6.46 -6.19 17.13
N GLN A 331 6.72 -5.06 16.49
CA GLN A 331 6.56 -4.89 15.04
C GLN A 331 7.50 -5.82 14.29
N ARG A 332 8.78 -5.87 14.66
CA ARG A 332 9.76 -6.77 14.05
C ARG A 332 9.34 -8.23 14.16
N ALA A 333 8.83 -8.65 15.33
CA ALA A 333 8.31 -9.99 15.50
C ALA A 333 7.09 -10.29 14.63
N ALA A 334 6.18 -9.31 14.45
CA ALA A 334 5.02 -9.44 13.59
C ALA A 334 5.42 -9.49 12.11
N LEU A 335 6.37 -8.65 11.69
CA LEU A 335 6.92 -8.66 10.32
C LEU A 335 7.59 -9.99 10.00
N THR A 336 8.47 -10.50 10.90
CA THR A 336 9.12 -11.81 10.73
C THR A 336 8.09 -12.95 10.59
N LYS A 337 6.98 -12.90 11.33
CA LYS A 337 5.89 -13.88 11.16
C LYS A 337 5.25 -13.79 9.79
N LEU A 338 5.00 -12.56 9.30
CA LEU A 338 4.41 -12.31 7.98
C LEU A 338 5.34 -12.79 6.87
N GLU A 339 6.62 -12.39 6.90
CA GLU A 339 7.65 -12.84 5.95
C GLU A 339 7.76 -14.36 5.91
N THR A 340 7.81 -15.00 7.08
CA THR A 340 7.91 -16.46 7.17
C THR A 340 6.72 -17.16 6.54
N VAL A 341 5.49 -16.69 6.81
CA VAL A 341 4.30 -17.33 6.26
C VAL A 341 4.15 -17.10 4.76
N LEU A 342 4.52 -15.91 4.27
CA LEU A 342 4.50 -15.62 2.83
C LEU A 342 5.55 -16.47 2.09
N ALA A 343 6.75 -16.61 2.64
CA ALA A 343 7.79 -17.48 2.08
C ALA A 343 7.36 -18.97 2.06
N LEU A 344 6.64 -19.42 3.09
CA LEU A 344 6.11 -20.80 3.12
C LEU A 344 5.01 -21.01 2.08
N ILE A 345 4.13 -20.01 1.85
CA ILE A 345 3.09 -20.08 0.81
C ILE A 345 3.73 -20.17 -0.57
N ASP A 346 4.72 -19.32 -0.84
CA ASP A 346 5.42 -19.27 -2.12
C ASP A 346 6.18 -20.57 -2.38
N GLY A 347 7.02 -21.02 -1.45
CA GLY A 347 7.77 -22.27 -1.57
C GLY A 347 6.85 -23.49 -1.73
N TRP A 348 5.74 -23.56 -0.97
CA TRP A 348 4.76 -24.63 -1.13
C TRP A 348 4.12 -24.59 -2.54
N SER A 349 3.76 -23.39 -3.01
CA SER A 349 3.15 -23.26 -4.35
C SER A 349 4.13 -23.66 -5.45
N GLU A 350 5.40 -23.29 -5.33
CA GLU A 350 6.47 -23.67 -6.25
C GLU A 350 6.68 -25.18 -6.33
N ASP A 351 6.76 -25.85 -5.17
CA ASP A 351 6.87 -27.29 -5.08
C ASP A 351 5.68 -28.02 -5.71
N VAL A 352 4.46 -27.58 -5.39
CA VAL A 352 3.24 -28.19 -5.96
C VAL A 352 3.13 -27.96 -7.46
N VAL A 353 3.50 -26.76 -7.95
CA VAL A 353 3.54 -26.47 -9.40
C VAL A 353 4.57 -27.36 -10.09
N SER A 354 5.75 -27.54 -9.49
CA SER A 354 6.80 -28.42 -10.04
C SER A 354 6.33 -29.88 -10.11
N LEU A 355 5.65 -30.36 -9.07
CA LEU A 355 5.07 -31.71 -9.07
C LEU A 355 3.95 -31.86 -10.10
N ALA A 356 3.08 -30.86 -10.23
CA ALA A 356 1.96 -30.88 -11.16
C ALA A 356 2.43 -30.81 -12.62
N ALA A 357 3.41 -29.95 -12.90
CA ALA A 357 3.95 -29.78 -14.23
C ALA A 357 4.76 -31.02 -14.67
N GLY A 358 5.64 -31.52 -13.81
CA GLY A 358 6.55 -32.64 -14.15
C GLY A 358 7.26 -32.36 -15.49
N ASP A 359 7.20 -33.34 -16.41
CA ASP A 359 7.79 -33.21 -17.78
C ASP A 359 6.82 -32.52 -18.77
N ARG A 360 5.64 -32.06 -18.35
CA ARG A 360 4.59 -31.50 -19.21
C ARG A 360 4.85 -30.06 -19.62
N LEU A 361 5.66 -29.30 -18.85
CA LEU A 361 6.14 -27.96 -19.18
C LEU A 361 7.65 -27.98 -19.42
N PRO A 362 8.11 -28.06 -20.68
CA PRO A 362 9.54 -28.14 -21.01
C PRO A 362 10.35 -26.92 -20.51
N ASN A 363 9.71 -25.75 -20.41
CA ASN A 363 10.36 -24.50 -20.02
C ASN A 363 10.10 -24.12 -18.55
N LEU A 364 9.62 -25.05 -17.70
CA LEU A 364 9.26 -24.77 -16.32
C LEU A 364 10.36 -24.07 -15.52
N VAL A 365 11.60 -24.57 -15.61
CA VAL A 365 12.75 -23.99 -14.89
C VAL A 365 12.99 -22.54 -15.30
N ALA A 366 12.95 -22.24 -16.60
CA ALA A 366 13.12 -20.90 -17.10
C ALA A 366 11.98 -19.97 -16.65
N LEU A 367 10.74 -20.47 -16.59
CA LEU A 367 9.57 -19.72 -16.07
C LEU A 367 9.72 -19.42 -14.57
N GLN A 368 10.22 -20.38 -13.78
CA GLN A 368 10.47 -20.18 -12.34
C GLN A 368 11.63 -19.22 -12.06
N GLU A 369 12.68 -19.24 -12.85
CA GLU A 369 13.83 -18.32 -12.71
C GLU A 369 13.49 -16.86 -13.09
N THR A 370 12.38 -16.64 -13.80
CA THR A 370 11.96 -15.31 -14.25
C THR A 370 11.02 -14.61 -13.26
N LEU A 371 10.49 -15.36 -12.25
CA LEU A 371 9.65 -14.82 -11.19
C LEU A 371 10.48 -14.01 -10.20
#